data_944c092e793aeda62d22bcc8ddbe48a6
#
_entry.id   944c092e793aeda62d22bcc8ddbe48a6
#
_cell.length_a   1.000
_cell.length_b   1.000
_cell.length_c   1.000
_cell.angle_alpha   90.00
_cell.angle_beta   90.00
_cell.angle_gamma   90.00
#
_symmetry.space_group_name_H-M   'P 1'
#
loop_
_entity.id
_entity.type
_entity.pdbx_description
1 polymer ?
#
loop_
_entity_poly.entity_id
_entity_poly.type
_entity_poly.pdbx_seq_one_letter_code
_entity_poly.pdbx_strand_id
1 'polypeptide(L)'
;MLDIRFVRENPDAVKENIRKKFQDAKLPLVDEVIALDAEYRAAIGEASDLRANRNKLSKQIGALMGQAKKDPSKAAEAEEIKKQVTAQADRLKELEAKETELQAKIQEIMYTIPQMIDPSVPIGPDDSHNVEVQRFGEPVVPDYPIPYHVDIMESFDGIDLDAAGRVSGNGFYYLLGDIARLHEAVLAYARDFMIDKGFTYVIPPFMMHGDVVKGVMSFPEMDAMMYKIEGEDLYLIGTSEHTMIGRFIDQTLDGAKLPLTLTSYSPCFRKEKGAHGIEERGIYRIHQFEKQEMIVVCKPEDSMDWYDKLWKNSVELFRSMEIPVRQLECCSGDLADLKVKSCDIAAWSPRQQKYFEVCSCSNLGDAQARRLRIRFKDENGKTQLAHTLNNTCVAPPRMLIAFLENHLQADGTVTIPEVLRPYMGGKAVLVPNKK
;
A
#
# COMPACT_ATOMS: atom_id res chain seq x y z
N MET A 1 -9.72 -4.31 2.44
CA MET A 1 -10.65 -5.46 2.69
C MET A 1 -12.02 -4.90 3.00
N LEU A 2 -13.06 -5.42 2.37
CA LEU A 2 -14.44 -5.01 2.66
C LEU A 2 -14.91 -5.47 4.04
N ASP A 3 -16.02 -4.89 4.52
CA ASP A 3 -16.76 -5.42 5.67
C ASP A 3 -17.60 -6.64 5.25
N ILE A 4 -17.51 -7.74 5.96
CA ILE A 4 -18.31 -8.95 5.65
C ILE A 4 -19.82 -8.69 5.73
N ARG A 5 -20.26 -7.76 6.60
CA ARG A 5 -21.67 -7.35 6.65
C ARG A 5 -22.09 -6.66 5.36
N PHE A 6 -21.22 -5.75 4.85
CA PHE A 6 -21.48 -5.06 3.59
C PHE A 6 -21.58 -6.06 2.44
N VAL A 7 -20.67 -7.04 2.36
CA VAL A 7 -20.69 -8.09 1.32
C VAL A 7 -21.99 -8.91 1.40
N ARG A 8 -22.42 -9.28 2.59
CA ARG A 8 -23.65 -10.05 2.82
C ARG A 8 -24.92 -9.26 2.48
N GLU A 9 -24.95 -7.98 2.83
CA GLU A 9 -26.12 -7.12 2.64
C GLU A 9 -26.20 -6.55 1.22
N ASN A 10 -25.08 -6.48 0.50
CA ASN A 10 -24.97 -5.88 -0.83
C ASN A 10 -24.18 -6.77 -1.82
N PRO A 11 -24.51 -8.08 -1.97
CA PRO A 11 -23.73 -8.98 -2.81
C PRO A 11 -23.67 -8.55 -4.27
N ASP A 12 -24.77 -8.03 -4.81
CA ASP A 12 -24.85 -7.59 -6.21
C ASP A 12 -23.96 -6.37 -6.46
N ALA A 13 -23.88 -5.43 -5.53
CA ALA A 13 -22.99 -4.26 -5.64
C ALA A 13 -21.52 -4.70 -5.62
N VAL A 14 -21.15 -5.67 -4.79
CA VAL A 14 -19.80 -6.23 -4.74
C VAL A 14 -19.46 -6.96 -6.05
N LYS A 15 -20.38 -7.78 -6.57
CA LYS A 15 -20.20 -8.46 -7.86
C LYS A 15 -20.09 -7.48 -9.02
N GLU A 16 -20.88 -6.41 -9.03
CA GLU A 16 -20.79 -5.36 -10.03
C GLU A 16 -19.43 -4.63 -9.98
N ASN A 17 -18.92 -4.35 -8.77
CA ASN A 17 -17.59 -3.77 -8.59
C ASN A 17 -16.48 -4.69 -9.12
N ILE A 18 -16.59 -6.02 -8.89
CA ILE A 18 -15.66 -7.01 -9.44
C ILE A 18 -15.67 -6.98 -10.97
N ARG A 19 -16.85 -6.90 -11.61
CA ARG A 19 -16.97 -6.77 -13.07
C ARG A 19 -16.36 -5.48 -13.59
N LYS A 20 -16.62 -4.35 -12.92
CA LYS A 20 -16.01 -3.05 -13.26
C LYS A 20 -14.50 -3.10 -13.20
N LYS A 21 -13.92 -3.93 -12.33
CA LYS A 21 -12.47 -4.16 -12.23
C LYS A 21 -11.96 -5.25 -13.18
N PHE A 22 -12.79 -5.81 -14.06
CA PHE A 22 -12.44 -6.88 -14.99
C PHE A 22 -11.83 -8.13 -14.30
N GLN A 23 -12.37 -8.47 -13.13
CA GLN A 23 -11.88 -9.58 -12.29
C GLN A 23 -12.94 -10.68 -12.13
N ASP A 24 -13.67 -11.02 -13.19
CA ASP A 24 -14.82 -11.94 -13.17
C ASP A 24 -14.54 -13.31 -12.53
N ALA A 25 -13.29 -13.77 -12.57
CA ALA A 25 -12.87 -14.98 -11.87
C ALA A 25 -13.11 -14.96 -10.36
N LYS A 26 -13.25 -13.76 -9.76
CA LYS A 26 -13.52 -13.57 -8.33
C LYS A 26 -15.02 -13.55 -7.99
N LEU A 27 -15.93 -13.54 -8.97
CA LEU A 27 -17.39 -13.50 -8.71
C LEU A 27 -17.90 -14.63 -7.81
N PRO A 28 -17.47 -15.89 -7.97
CA PRO A 28 -17.91 -16.98 -7.10
C PRO A 28 -17.52 -16.81 -5.64
N LEU A 29 -16.41 -16.09 -5.36
CA LEU A 29 -15.93 -15.87 -4.00
C LEU A 29 -16.92 -15.07 -3.14
N VAL A 30 -17.78 -14.26 -3.76
CA VAL A 30 -18.80 -13.47 -3.03
C VAL A 30 -19.85 -14.40 -2.43
N ASP A 31 -20.37 -15.37 -3.20
CA ASP A 31 -21.35 -16.32 -2.72
C ASP A 31 -20.74 -17.31 -1.72
N GLU A 32 -19.51 -17.75 -1.99
CA GLU A 32 -18.77 -18.64 -1.11
C GLU A 32 -18.54 -18.01 0.28
N VAL A 33 -18.06 -16.78 0.34
CA VAL A 33 -17.80 -16.11 1.64
C VAL A 33 -19.10 -15.87 2.42
N ILE A 34 -20.21 -15.58 1.73
CA ILE A 34 -21.52 -15.42 2.38
C ILE A 34 -21.99 -16.75 2.99
N ALA A 35 -21.81 -17.87 2.28
CA ALA A 35 -22.14 -19.20 2.79
C ALA A 35 -21.29 -19.58 4.00
N LEU A 36 -19.96 -19.35 3.93
CA LEU A 36 -19.05 -19.59 5.04
C LEU A 36 -19.35 -18.70 6.26
N ASP A 37 -19.72 -17.43 6.04
CA ASP A 37 -20.15 -16.53 7.12
C ASP A 37 -21.44 -17.00 7.80
N ALA A 38 -22.39 -17.56 7.03
CA ALA A 38 -23.60 -18.13 7.60
C ALA A 38 -23.27 -19.34 8.50
N GLU A 39 -22.40 -20.26 8.04
CA GLU A 39 -21.94 -21.38 8.85
C GLU A 39 -21.16 -20.93 10.09
N TYR A 40 -20.27 -19.94 9.95
CA TYR A 40 -19.51 -19.38 11.06
C TYR A 40 -20.42 -18.79 12.14
N ARG A 41 -21.43 -18.01 11.76
CA ARG A 41 -22.40 -17.44 12.70
C ARG A 41 -23.27 -18.52 13.37
N ALA A 42 -23.63 -19.57 12.64
CA ALA A 42 -24.35 -20.70 13.23
C ALA A 42 -23.48 -21.44 14.26
N ALA A 43 -22.21 -21.70 13.96
CA ALA A 43 -21.27 -22.34 14.89
C ALA A 43 -21.06 -21.51 16.16
N ILE A 44 -20.88 -20.20 16.04
CA ILE A 44 -20.78 -19.28 17.20
C ILE A 44 -22.07 -19.30 18.03
N GLY A 45 -23.24 -19.28 17.40
CA GLY A 45 -24.53 -19.35 18.08
C GLY A 45 -24.64 -20.61 18.90
N GLU A 46 -24.44 -21.79 18.30
CA GLU A 46 -24.45 -23.09 18.98
C GLU A 46 -23.44 -23.17 20.12
N ALA A 47 -22.22 -22.70 19.89
CA ALA A 47 -21.18 -22.68 20.93
C ALA A 47 -21.55 -21.74 22.13
N SER A 48 -22.18 -20.61 21.85
CA SER A 48 -22.66 -19.69 22.88
C SER A 48 -23.77 -20.33 23.73
N ASP A 49 -24.72 -20.99 23.08
CA ASP A 49 -25.83 -21.68 23.76
C ASP A 49 -25.31 -22.85 24.63
N LEU A 50 -24.33 -23.61 24.12
CA LEU A 50 -23.68 -24.67 24.89
C LEU A 50 -22.91 -24.15 26.09
N ARG A 51 -22.20 -23.02 25.95
CA ARG A 51 -21.52 -22.37 27.08
C ARG A 51 -22.49 -21.87 28.14
N ALA A 52 -23.62 -21.27 27.73
CA ALA A 52 -24.66 -20.81 28.64
C ALA A 52 -25.32 -22.01 29.39
N ASN A 53 -25.63 -23.07 28.65
CA ASN A 53 -26.22 -24.29 29.23
C ASN A 53 -25.25 -25.00 30.20
N ARG A 54 -23.98 -25.14 29.84
CA ARG A 54 -22.93 -25.69 30.70
C ARG A 54 -22.83 -24.90 32.03
N ASN A 55 -22.88 -23.58 31.99
CA ASN A 55 -22.87 -22.76 33.21
C ASN A 55 -24.11 -23.01 34.09
N LYS A 56 -25.29 -23.19 33.48
CA LYS A 56 -26.52 -23.53 34.18
C LYS A 56 -26.42 -24.91 34.84
N LEU A 57 -25.99 -25.93 34.06
CA LEU A 57 -25.83 -27.30 34.56
C LEU A 57 -24.77 -27.40 35.66
N SER A 58 -23.67 -26.65 35.57
CA SER A 58 -22.65 -26.62 36.62
C SER A 58 -23.17 -26.07 37.94
N LYS A 59 -24.04 -25.04 37.90
CA LYS A 59 -24.74 -24.57 39.10
C LYS A 59 -25.69 -25.60 39.68
N GLN A 60 -26.40 -26.37 38.85
CA GLN A 60 -27.29 -27.44 39.27
C GLN A 60 -26.51 -28.60 39.94
N ILE A 61 -25.39 -29.02 39.35
CA ILE A 61 -24.48 -30.01 39.96
C ILE A 61 -24.04 -29.55 41.35
N GLY A 62 -23.62 -28.30 41.49
CA GLY A 62 -23.21 -27.75 42.80
C GLY A 62 -24.32 -27.80 43.84
N ALA A 63 -25.56 -27.47 43.45
CA ALA A 63 -26.71 -27.51 44.33
C ALA A 63 -27.07 -28.97 44.74
N LEU A 64 -27.11 -29.91 43.75
CA LEU A 64 -27.40 -31.33 43.99
C LEU A 64 -26.34 -31.99 44.88
N MET A 65 -25.06 -31.71 44.64
CA MET A 65 -23.98 -32.24 45.48
C MET A 65 -24.04 -31.69 46.93
N GLY A 66 -24.49 -30.45 47.13
CA GLY A 66 -24.77 -29.91 48.45
C GLY A 66 -25.91 -30.65 49.17
N GLN A 67 -26.96 -31.06 48.43
CA GLN A 67 -28.10 -31.82 48.93
C GLN A 67 -27.78 -33.32 49.13
N ALA A 68 -26.88 -33.90 48.37
CA ALA A 68 -26.49 -35.31 48.41
C ALA A 68 -25.97 -35.74 49.81
N LYS A 69 -25.53 -34.82 50.64
CA LYS A 69 -25.18 -35.10 52.05
C LYS A 69 -26.37 -35.54 52.89
N LYS A 70 -27.59 -35.18 52.48
CA LYS A 70 -28.86 -35.50 53.18
C LYS A 70 -29.68 -36.52 52.41
N ASP A 71 -29.55 -36.61 51.11
CA ASP A 71 -30.30 -37.51 50.23
C ASP A 71 -29.34 -38.10 49.19
N PRO A 72 -28.93 -39.41 49.34
CA PRO A 72 -28.03 -40.08 48.38
C PRO A 72 -28.53 -40.17 46.95
N SER A 73 -29.83 -40.08 46.69
CA SER A 73 -30.41 -40.10 45.33
C SER A 73 -29.94 -38.87 44.52
N LYS A 74 -29.64 -37.76 45.16
CA LYS A 74 -29.19 -36.53 44.52
C LYS A 74 -27.76 -36.64 43.96
N ALA A 75 -26.95 -37.55 44.47
CA ALA A 75 -25.65 -37.86 43.90
C ALA A 75 -25.76 -38.52 42.52
N ALA A 76 -26.71 -39.47 42.34
CA ALA A 76 -26.93 -40.11 41.05
C ALA A 76 -27.47 -39.11 40.00
N GLU A 77 -28.36 -38.23 40.41
CA GLU A 77 -28.86 -37.15 39.55
C GLU A 77 -27.74 -36.18 39.10
N ALA A 78 -26.82 -35.81 40.02
CA ALA A 78 -25.67 -35.00 39.71
C ALA A 78 -24.71 -35.68 38.72
N GLU A 79 -24.50 -37.04 38.83
CA GLU A 79 -23.64 -37.79 37.91
C GLU A 79 -24.23 -37.84 36.49
N GLU A 80 -25.55 -37.95 36.34
CA GLU A 80 -26.18 -37.92 35.01
C GLU A 80 -26.01 -36.53 34.34
N ILE A 81 -26.15 -35.45 35.12
CA ILE A 81 -25.90 -34.10 34.61
C ILE A 81 -24.41 -33.91 34.27
N LYS A 82 -23.48 -34.49 35.02
CA LYS A 82 -22.06 -34.44 34.67
C LYS A 82 -21.77 -35.11 33.32
N LYS A 83 -22.41 -36.25 33.00
CA LYS A 83 -22.25 -36.89 31.69
C LYS A 83 -22.74 -35.97 30.57
N GLN A 84 -23.86 -35.25 30.77
CA GLN A 84 -24.35 -34.28 29.80
C GLN A 84 -23.35 -33.12 29.62
N VAL A 85 -22.74 -32.60 30.69
CA VAL A 85 -21.72 -31.56 30.63
C VAL A 85 -20.48 -32.03 29.85
N THR A 86 -20.07 -33.29 30.05
CA THR A 86 -18.93 -33.88 29.33
C THR A 86 -19.22 -33.97 27.82
N ALA A 87 -20.41 -34.51 27.43
CA ALA A 87 -20.79 -34.59 26.04
C ALA A 87 -20.87 -33.19 25.38
N GLN A 88 -21.35 -32.18 26.10
CA GLN A 88 -21.37 -30.80 25.61
C GLN A 88 -19.95 -30.19 25.48
N ALA A 89 -18.99 -30.59 26.35
CA ALA A 89 -17.62 -30.14 26.24
C ALA A 89 -16.93 -30.62 24.96
N ASP A 90 -17.17 -31.89 24.56
CA ASP A 90 -16.62 -32.42 23.32
C ASP A 90 -17.22 -31.70 22.10
N ARG A 91 -18.52 -31.48 22.10
CA ARG A 91 -19.20 -30.73 21.02
C ARG A 91 -18.70 -29.28 20.94
N LEU A 92 -18.48 -28.62 22.08
CA LEU A 92 -17.93 -27.27 22.14
C LEU A 92 -16.53 -27.20 21.54
N LYS A 93 -15.68 -28.18 21.81
CA LYS A 93 -14.33 -28.28 21.24
C LYS A 93 -14.36 -28.44 19.70
N GLU A 94 -15.29 -29.25 19.17
CA GLU A 94 -15.49 -29.39 17.73
C GLU A 94 -15.91 -28.05 17.10
N LEU A 95 -16.85 -27.34 17.74
CA LEU A 95 -17.30 -26.03 17.26
C LEU A 95 -16.19 -24.97 17.27
N GLU A 96 -15.37 -24.92 18.31
CA GLU A 96 -14.24 -24.02 18.43
C GLU A 96 -13.18 -24.28 17.33
N ALA A 97 -12.94 -25.55 17.01
CA ALA A 97 -12.08 -25.91 15.88
C ALA A 97 -12.70 -25.46 14.54
N LYS A 98 -14.02 -25.71 14.36
CA LYS A 98 -14.76 -25.27 13.17
C LYS A 98 -14.79 -23.74 13.03
N GLU A 99 -15.01 -23.02 14.13
CA GLU A 99 -14.94 -21.54 14.17
C GLU A 99 -13.58 -21.04 13.64
N THR A 100 -12.48 -21.62 14.13
CA THR A 100 -11.12 -21.26 13.72
C THR A 100 -10.89 -21.53 12.23
N GLU A 101 -11.31 -22.69 11.73
CA GLU A 101 -11.18 -23.04 10.32
C GLU A 101 -11.99 -22.10 9.41
N LEU A 102 -13.27 -21.89 9.75
CA LEU A 102 -14.15 -21.02 8.98
C LEU A 102 -13.65 -19.57 8.97
N GLN A 103 -13.18 -19.05 10.11
CA GLN A 103 -12.63 -17.72 10.20
C GLN A 103 -11.40 -17.54 9.29
N ALA A 104 -10.51 -18.53 9.24
CA ALA A 104 -9.33 -18.48 8.36
C ALA A 104 -9.73 -18.47 6.88
N LYS A 105 -10.69 -19.32 6.45
CA LYS A 105 -11.20 -19.34 5.08
C LYS A 105 -11.89 -18.04 4.69
N ILE A 106 -12.76 -17.52 5.56
CA ILE A 106 -13.44 -16.24 5.34
C ILE A 106 -12.40 -15.13 5.17
N GLN A 107 -11.40 -15.08 6.03
CA GLN A 107 -10.35 -14.06 5.96
C GLN A 107 -9.57 -14.13 4.65
N GLU A 108 -9.19 -15.32 4.18
CA GLU A 108 -8.47 -15.52 2.92
C GLU A 108 -9.28 -15.00 1.72
N ILE A 109 -10.57 -15.38 1.66
CA ILE A 109 -11.47 -14.89 0.59
C ILE A 109 -11.65 -13.38 0.68
N MET A 110 -11.89 -12.83 1.87
CA MET A 110 -12.07 -11.40 2.08
C MET A 110 -10.82 -10.58 1.73
N TYR A 111 -9.62 -11.15 1.85
CA TYR A 111 -8.38 -10.52 1.37
C TYR A 111 -8.26 -10.52 -0.15
N THR A 112 -8.96 -11.41 -0.85
CA THR A 112 -8.95 -11.54 -2.31
C THR A 112 -10.03 -10.69 -2.98
N ILE A 113 -11.17 -10.45 -2.32
CA ILE A 113 -12.24 -9.58 -2.84
C ILE A 113 -11.73 -8.13 -2.85
N PRO A 114 -11.78 -7.42 -4.01
CA PRO A 114 -11.27 -6.06 -4.13
C PRO A 114 -12.12 -5.05 -3.36
N GLN A 115 -11.50 -3.93 -2.98
CA GLN A 115 -12.17 -2.77 -2.39
C GLN A 115 -13.13 -2.15 -3.40
N MET A 116 -14.22 -1.54 -2.90
CA MET A 116 -15.13 -0.77 -3.74
C MET A 116 -14.41 0.44 -4.34
N ILE A 117 -14.51 0.60 -5.64
CA ILE A 117 -13.95 1.79 -6.32
C ILE A 117 -14.87 3.00 -6.14
N ASP A 118 -14.28 4.19 -6.14
CA ASP A 118 -15.03 5.45 -6.14
C ASP A 118 -15.85 5.59 -7.44
N PRO A 119 -17.08 6.13 -7.38
CA PRO A 119 -17.93 6.29 -8.56
C PRO A 119 -17.30 7.14 -9.68
N SER A 120 -16.33 7.99 -9.38
CA SER A 120 -15.62 8.83 -10.35
C SER A 120 -14.49 8.12 -11.09
N VAL A 121 -14.17 6.88 -10.73
CA VAL A 121 -13.11 6.10 -11.38
C VAL A 121 -13.52 5.74 -12.81
N PRO A 122 -12.71 6.07 -13.83
CA PRO A 122 -12.95 5.65 -15.20
C PRO A 122 -13.04 4.14 -15.33
N ILE A 123 -13.93 3.63 -16.16
CA ILE A 123 -14.06 2.19 -16.41
C ILE A 123 -13.22 1.79 -17.62
N GLY A 124 -12.28 0.88 -17.42
CA GLY A 124 -11.41 0.37 -18.48
C GLY A 124 -10.65 -0.88 -18.00
N PRO A 125 -10.26 -1.79 -18.92
CA PRO A 125 -9.68 -3.09 -18.58
C PRO A 125 -8.24 -3.04 -18.11
N ASP A 126 -7.45 -2.03 -18.51
CA ASP A 126 -6.01 -1.91 -18.27
C ASP A 126 -5.53 -0.45 -18.35
N ASP A 127 -4.26 -0.22 -18.08
CA ASP A 127 -3.59 1.09 -18.04
C ASP A 127 -3.70 1.91 -19.34
N SER A 128 -3.94 1.28 -20.50
CA SER A 128 -4.17 1.97 -21.77
C SER A 128 -5.47 2.79 -21.78
N HIS A 129 -6.37 2.53 -20.83
CA HIS A 129 -7.64 3.22 -20.63
C HIS A 129 -7.59 4.29 -19.52
N ASN A 130 -6.42 4.54 -18.96
CA ASN A 130 -6.22 5.64 -18.01
C ASN A 130 -6.49 6.99 -18.70
N VAL A 131 -7.11 7.91 -17.97
CA VAL A 131 -7.62 9.17 -18.53
C VAL A 131 -6.71 10.33 -18.15
N GLU A 132 -6.16 11.01 -19.16
CA GLU A 132 -5.45 12.27 -18.94
C GLU A 132 -6.46 13.35 -18.50
N VAL A 133 -6.25 13.89 -17.30
CA VAL A 133 -7.12 14.91 -16.71
C VAL A 133 -6.59 16.32 -17.00
N GLN A 134 -5.29 16.52 -16.75
CA GLN A 134 -4.68 17.84 -16.85
C GLN A 134 -3.17 17.75 -17.09
N ARG A 135 -2.63 18.74 -17.81
CA ARG A 135 -1.20 18.98 -18.00
C ARG A 135 -0.75 20.22 -17.22
N PHE A 136 0.49 20.18 -16.77
CA PHE A 136 1.14 21.24 -16.02
C PHE A 136 2.52 21.53 -16.61
N GLY A 137 2.67 22.71 -17.17
CA GLY A 137 3.84 23.13 -17.96
C GLY A 137 3.80 22.61 -19.39
N GLU A 138 4.48 23.36 -20.26
CA GLU A 138 4.53 23.07 -21.69
C GLU A 138 5.62 22.04 -21.98
N PRO A 139 5.31 20.94 -22.69
CA PRO A 139 6.31 19.99 -23.14
C PRO A 139 7.17 20.63 -24.24
N VAL A 140 8.49 20.57 -24.09
CA VAL A 140 9.44 21.10 -25.06
C VAL A 140 10.17 19.95 -25.73
N VAL A 141 10.34 20.02 -27.04
CA VAL A 141 11.24 19.16 -27.82
C VAL A 141 12.35 20.05 -28.36
N PRO A 142 13.60 19.89 -27.87
CA PRO A 142 14.70 20.71 -28.36
C PRO A 142 15.05 20.35 -29.83
N ASP A 143 15.75 21.26 -30.50
CA ASP A 143 16.21 21.09 -31.90
C ASP A 143 17.51 20.27 -32.02
N TYR A 144 17.98 19.71 -30.91
CA TYR A 144 19.13 18.81 -30.82
C TYR A 144 18.71 17.45 -30.25
N PRO A 145 19.46 16.36 -30.58
CA PRO A 145 19.12 15.05 -30.10
C PRO A 145 19.37 14.91 -28.60
N ILE A 146 18.41 14.28 -27.91
CA ILE A 146 18.57 13.88 -26.51
C ILE A 146 19.02 12.42 -26.47
N PRO A 147 20.23 12.12 -25.96
CA PRO A 147 20.72 10.76 -25.80
C PRO A 147 19.89 9.97 -24.78
N TYR A 148 20.10 8.67 -24.73
CA TYR A 148 19.54 7.82 -23.70
C TYR A 148 20.08 8.23 -22.31
N HIS A 149 19.26 8.17 -21.28
CA HIS A 149 19.65 8.69 -19.95
C HIS A 149 20.95 8.08 -19.40
N VAL A 150 21.22 6.80 -19.71
CA VAL A 150 22.50 6.16 -19.31
C VAL A 150 23.67 6.80 -20.03
N ASP A 151 23.54 7.09 -21.32
CA ASP A 151 24.60 7.71 -22.11
C ASP A 151 24.87 9.15 -21.59
N ILE A 152 23.82 9.88 -21.18
CA ILE A 152 23.99 11.16 -20.51
C ILE A 152 24.78 10.99 -19.21
N MET A 153 24.38 10.05 -18.33
CA MET A 153 25.07 9.79 -17.07
C MET A 153 26.51 9.35 -17.25
N GLU A 154 26.78 8.50 -18.27
CA GLU A 154 28.14 8.04 -18.63
C GLU A 154 29.05 9.19 -19.09
N SER A 155 28.50 10.25 -19.73
CA SER A 155 29.28 11.43 -20.10
C SER A 155 29.82 12.21 -18.90
N PHE A 156 29.17 12.07 -17.74
CA PHE A 156 29.61 12.63 -16.46
C PHE A 156 30.45 11.65 -15.62
N ASP A 157 30.81 10.47 -16.12
CA ASP A 157 31.32 9.33 -15.34
C ASP A 157 30.40 9.03 -14.11
N GLY A 158 29.09 9.25 -14.28
CA GLY A 158 28.10 9.31 -13.20
C GLY A 158 27.35 8.00 -12.92
N ILE A 159 27.57 6.94 -13.71
CA ILE A 159 26.92 5.63 -13.53
C ILE A 159 27.87 4.50 -13.91
N ASP A 160 27.79 3.39 -13.15
CA ASP A 160 28.51 2.13 -13.46
C ASP A 160 27.57 0.93 -13.33
N LEU A 161 26.98 0.53 -14.45
CA LEU A 161 26.08 -0.62 -14.53
C LEU A 161 26.86 -1.94 -14.58
N ASP A 162 28.08 -1.94 -15.15
CA ASP A 162 28.91 -3.13 -15.29
C ASP A 162 29.41 -3.61 -13.91
N ALA A 163 29.86 -2.69 -13.07
CA ALA A 163 30.22 -3.02 -11.68
C ALA A 163 29.00 -3.53 -10.89
N ALA A 164 27.84 -2.88 -11.03
CA ALA A 164 26.63 -3.32 -10.40
C ALA A 164 26.21 -4.74 -10.83
N GLY A 165 26.35 -5.03 -12.15
CA GLY A 165 26.08 -6.36 -12.69
C GLY A 165 26.98 -7.44 -12.09
N ARG A 166 28.27 -7.13 -11.87
CA ARG A 166 29.23 -8.08 -11.23
C ARG A 166 28.94 -8.30 -9.74
N VAL A 167 28.43 -7.29 -9.03
CA VAL A 167 28.21 -7.36 -7.57
C VAL A 167 26.84 -7.90 -7.21
N SER A 168 25.78 -7.45 -7.90
CA SER A 168 24.38 -7.70 -7.50
C SER A 168 23.51 -8.24 -8.63
N GLY A 169 23.97 -8.22 -9.87
CA GLY A 169 23.20 -8.59 -11.04
C GLY A 169 22.59 -7.41 -11.77
N ASN A 170 21.80 -7.70 -12.80
CA ASN A 170 21.07 -6.70 -13.57
C ASN A 170 19.97 -6.07 -12.70
N GLY A 171 19.59 -4.81 -13.00
CA GLY A 171 18.58 -4.08 -12.24
C GLY A 171 19.11 -3.41 -10.96
N PHE A 172 20.45 -3.31 -10.84
CA PHE A 172 21.15 -2.51 -9.84
C PHE A 172 22.07 -1.49 -10.53
N TYR A 173 22.53 -0.51 -9.77
CA TYR A 173 23.38 0.56 -10.29
C TYR A 173 24.36 1.06 -9.23
N TYR A 174 25.46 1.66 -9.68
CA TYR A 174 26.24 2.62 -8.92
C TYR A 174 26.03 3.99 -9.53
N LEU A 175 25.70 5.00 -8.73
CA LEU A 175 25.77 6.41 -9.11
C LEU A 175 27.04 7.01 -8.55
N LEU A 176 27.65 7.91 -9.31
CA LEU A 176 28.96 8.48 -9.01
C LEU A 176 28.96 10.02 -9.20
N GLY A 177 29.86 10.71 -8.52
CA GLY A 177 30.16 12.10 -8.74
C GLY A 177 28.94 13.03 -8.66
N ASP A 178 28.79 13.90 -9.64
CA ASP A 178 27.72 14.90 -9.68
C ASP A 178 26.33 14.27 -9.91
N ILE A 179 26.24 13.11 -10.57
CA ILE A 179 24.96 12.39 -10.73
C ILE A 179 24.49 11.82 -9.40
N ALA A 180 25.38 11.21 -8.60
CA ALA A 180 25.06 10.76 -7.26
C ALA A 180 24.64 11.92 -6.35
N ARG A 181 25.32 13.06 -6.47
CA ARG A 181 24.96 14.28 -5.73
C ARG A 181 23.60 14.82 -6.15
N LEU A 182 23.28 14.82 -7.44
CA LEU A 182 21.96 15.22 -7.94
C LEU A 182 20.84 14.33 -7.42
N HIS A 183 21.07 13.02 -7.36
CA HIS A 183 20.14 12.06 -6.75
C HIS A 183 19.83 12.44 -5.29
N GLU A 184 20.87 12.67 -4.48
CA GLU A 184 20.70 13.07 -3.08
C GLU A 184 20.08 14.49 -2.94
N ALA A 185 20.43 15.42 -3.83
CA ALA A 185 19.88 16.76 -3.85
C ALA A 185 18.35 16.75 -4.07
N VAL A 186 17.86 15.91 -4.98
CA VAL A 186 16.42 15.75 -5.24
C VAL A 186 15.70 15.19 -4.01
N LEU A 187 16.27 14.20 -3.32
CA LEU A 187 15.70 13.64 -2.09
C LEU A 187 15.69 14.67 -0.94
N ALA A 188 16.80 15.38 -0.76
CA ALA A 188 16.92 16.40 0.30
C ALA A 188 15.92 17.54 0.07
N TYR A 189 15.81 18.02 -1.16
CA TYR A 189 14.83 19.04 -1.53
C TYR A 189 13.40 18.55 -1.32
N ALA A 190 13.06 17.34 -1.78
CA ALA A 190 11.73 16.78 -1.61
C ALA A 190 11.34 16.61 -0.13
N ARG A 191 12.28 16.20 0.72
CA ARG A 191 12.10 16.14 2.17
C ARG A 191 11.75 17.51 2.74
N ASP A 192 12.58 18.51 2.45
CA ASP A 192 12.41 19.86 3.00
C ASP A 192 11.12 20.50 2.47
N PHE A 193 10.81 20.31 1.19
CA PHE A 193 9.55 20.72 0.56
C PHE A 193 8.33 20.17 1.30
N MET A 194 8.35 18.88 1.69
CA MET A 194 7.25 18.27 2.42
C MET A 194 7.17 18.73 3.88
N ILE A 195 8.31 18.97 4.53
CA ILE A 195 8.35 19.55 5.89
C ILE A 195 7.73 20.96 5.87
N ASP A 196 8.07 21.78 4.87
CA ASP A 196 7.52 23.14 4.70
C ASP A 196 5.99 23.13 4.44
N LYS A 197 5.47 22.05 3.87
CA LYS A 197 4.02 21.80 3.73
C LYS A 197 3.36 21.27 5.00
N GLY A 198 4.09 21.16 6.11
CA GLY A 198 3.56 20.73 7.41
C GLY A 198 3.52 19.21 7.62
N PHE A 199 4.18 18.42 6.78
CA PHE A 199 4.31 16.99 6.98
C PHE A 199 5.38 16.67 8.03
N THR A 200 5.09 15.76 8.94
CA THR A 200 6.09 15.25 9.88
C THR A 200 7.04 14.28 9.18
N TYR A 201 8.33 14.59 9.18
CA TYR A 201 9.35 13.70 8.62
C TYR A 201 9.64 12.52 9.54
N VAL A 202 9.68 11.31 8.97
CA VAL A 202 9.89 10.06 9.69
C VAL A 202 10.89 9.17 8.96
N ILE A 203 11.82 8.57 9.71
CA ILE A 203 12.68 7.48 9.22
C ILE A 203 12.09 6.18 9.78
N PRO A 204 11.47 5.34 8.95
CA PRO A 204 10.82 4.11 9.39
C PRO A 204 11.78 2.92 9.39
N PRO A 205 11.42 1.78 10.00
CA PRO A 205 12.10 0.51 9.75
C PRO A 205 12.01 0.11 8.27
N PHE A 206 13.08 -0.47 7.72
CA PHE A 206 13.13 -0.93 6.32
C PHE A 206 12.82 -2.42 6.16
N MET A 207 12.41 -3.07 7.23
CA MET A 207 11.92 -4.44 7.29
C MET A 207 10.63 -4.49 8.11
N MET A 208 9.76 -5.46 7.81
CA MET A 208 8.48 -5.61 8.50
C MET A 208 8.06 -7.07 8.59
N HIS A 209 7.21 -7.40 9.55
CA HIS A 209 6.61 -8.72 9.70
C HIS A 209 5.56 -9.03 8.62
N GLY A 210 5.34 -10.32 8.35
CA GLY A 210 4.40 -10.80 7.34
C GLY A 210 2.96 -10.31 7.54
N ASP A 211 2.52 -10.10 8.78
CA ASP A 211 1.18 -9.57 9.06
C ASP A 211 1.02 -8.12 8.62
N VAL A 212 2.07 -7.30 8.70
CA VAL A 212 2.07 -5.95 8.14
C VAL A 212 1.98 -6.01 6.62
N VAL A 213 2.78 -6.89 5.98
CA VAL A 213 2.75 -7.08 4.51
C VAL A 213 1.34 -7.39 4.04
N LYS A 214 0.68 -8.40 4.64
CA LYS A 214 -0.71 -8.79 4.32
C LYS A 214 -1.72 -7.66 4.58
N GLY A 215 -1.40 -6.77 5.49
CA GLY A 215 -2.24 -5.62 5.82
C GLY A 215 -2.20 -4.51 4.77
N VAL A 216 -1.06 -4.31 4.12
CA VAL A 216 -0.83 -3.15 3.25
C VAL A 216 -0.92 -3.44 1.76
N MET A 217 -0.88 -4.70 1.32
CA MET A 217 -0.95 -5.07 -0.10
C MET A 217 -1.75 -6.35 -0.34
N SER A 218 -2.05 -6.63 -1.61
CA SER A 218 -2.68 -7.88 -2.03
C SER A 218 -1.66 -9.03 -2.10
N PHE A 219 -2.15 -10.28 -2.09
CA PHE A 219 -1.28 -11.45 -2.23
C PHE A 219 -0.50 -11.50 -3.56
N PRO A 220 -1.11 -11.18 -4.74
CA PRO A 220 -0.36 -11.11 -5.98
C PRO A 220 0.77 -10.08 -5.95
N GLU A 221 0.52 -8.87 -5.40
CA GLU A 221 1.55 -7.85 -5.24
C GLU A 221 2.67 -8.31 -4.32
N MET A 222 2.32 -8.99 -3.20
CA MET A 222 3.31 -9.54 -2.26
C MET A 222 4.27 -10.52 -2.96
N ASP A 223 3.76 -11.47 -3.75
CA ASP A 223 4.60 -12.45 -4.46
C ASP A 223 5.46 -11.79 -5.54
N ALA A 224 4.90 -10.83 -6.27
CA ALA A 224 5.61 -10.13 -7.36
C ALA A 224 6.69 -9.17 -6.86
N MET A 225 6.51 -8.56 -5.68
CA MET A 225 7.31 -7.44 -5.20
C MET A 225 8.28 -7.79 -4.07
N MET A 226 7.86 -8.57 -3.06
CA MET A 226 8.53 -8.59 -1.76
C MET A 226 9.71 -9.56 -1.69
N TYR A 227 10.87 -9.06 -1.20
CA TYR A 227 11.96 -9.91 -0.73
C TYR A 227 11.70 -10.35 0.71
N LYS A 228 11.84 -11.64 0.99
CA LYS A 228 11.74 -12.23 2.32
C LYS A 228 13.13 -12.63 2.82
N ILE A 229 13.40 -12.38 4.10
CA ILE A 229 14.61 -12.88 4.76
C ILE A 229 14.43 -14.36 5.07
N GLU A 230 15.39 -15.17 4.64
CA GLU A 230 15.36 -16.61 4.87
C GLU A 230 15.49 -16.93 6.37
N GLY A 231 14.61 -17.80 6.86
CA GLY A 231 14.60 -18.25 8.26
C GLY A 231 13.93 -17.28 9.24
N GLU A 232 13.45 -16.11 8.78
CA GLU A 232 12.83 -15.12 9.64
C GLU A 232 11.46 -14.68 9.09
N ASP A 233 10.57 -14.18 9.98
CA ASP A 233 9.33 -13.50 9.57
C ASP A 233 9.61 -12.02 9.32
N LEU A 234 10.56 -11.73 8.41
CA LEU A 234 10.92 -10.38 8.00
C LEU A 234 10.94 -10.26 6.47
N TYR A 235 10.45 -9.12 6.00
CA TYR A 235 10.38 -8.75 4.59
C TYR A 235 11.01 -7.38 4.41
N LEU A 236 11.81 -7.19 3.37
CA LEU A 236 12.29 -5.87 2.97
C LEU A 236 11.13 -5.04 2.40
N ILE A 237 11.09 -3.75 2.71
CA ILE A 237 10.02 -2.86 2.21
C ILE A 237 10.18 -2.58 0.72
N GLY A 238 9.07 -2.55 -0.01
CA GLY A 238 9.02 -2.05 -1.39
C GLY A 238 8.71 -0.55 -1.48
N THR A 239 8.34 0.05 -0.36
CA THR A 239 8.06 1.48 -0.15
C THR A 239 7.96 1.75 1.36
N SER A 240 8.27 2.97 1.80
CA SER A 240 8.09 3.35 3.21
C SER A 240 6.62 3.35 3.65
N GLU A 241 5.66 3.47 2.73
CA GLU A 241 4.23 3.33 3.02
C GLU A 241 3.95 2.11 3.90
N HIS A 242 4.58 0.98 3.57
CA HIS A 242 4.31 -0.30 4.25
C HIS A 242 4.53 -0.21 5.76
N THR A 243 5.70 0.22 6.19
CA THR A 243 6.04 0.32 7.61
C THR A 243 5.44 1.56 8.26
N MET A 244 5.20 2.62 7.49
CA MET A 244 4.53 3.82 7.99
C MET A 244 3.07 3.56 8.36
N ILE A 245 2.34 2.80 7.55
CA ILE A 245 0.98 2.37 7.88
C ILE A 245 1.03 1.28 8.96
N GLY A 246 1.97 0.33 8.87
CA GLY A 246 2.20 -0.70 9.88
C GLY A 246 2.48 -0.16 11.28
N ARG A 247 3.02 1.06 11.41
CA ARG A 247 3.19 1.76 12.68
C ARG A 247 1.92 1.84 13.52
N PHE A 248 0.76 1.84 12.89
CA PHE A 248 -0.53 2.02 13.55
C PHE A 248 -1.29 0.71 13.76
N ILE A 249 -0.67 -0.45 13.50
CA ILE A 249 -1.32 -1.77 13.70
C ILE A 249 -1.90 -1.89 15.11
N ASP A 250 -3.15 -2.37 15.22
CA ASP A 250 -3.90 -2.56 16.47
C ASP A 250 -4.14 -1.28 17.30
N GLN A 251 -3.94 -0.09 16.73
CA GLN A 251 -4.12 1.15 17.48
C GLN A 251 -5.50 1.78 17.29
N THR A 252 -5.94 2.43 18.37
CA THR A 252 -7.09 3.34 18.33
C THR A 252 -6.57 4.76 18.57
N LEU A 253 -6.58 5.54 17.50
CA LEU A 253 -6.04 6.89 17.47
C LEU A 253 -7.02 7.88 18.11
N ASP A 254 -6.50 9.03 18.52
CA ASP A 254 -7.30 10.17 18.93
C ASP A 254 -7.79 10.93 17.68
N GLY A 255 -9.09 10.93 17.44
CA GLY A 255 -9.69 11.59 16.27
C GLY A 255 -9.49 13.11 16.22
N ALA A 256 -9.20 13.75 17.38
CA ALA A 256 -8.86 15.18 17.42
C ALA A 256 -7.46 15.47 16.83
N LYS A 257 -6.59 14.44 16.70
CA LYS A 257 -5.25 14.56 16.11
C LYS A 257 -5.20 14.20 14.63
N LEU A 258 -6.31 13.77 14.06
CA LEU A 258 -6.39 13.50 12.63
C LEU A 258 -6.66 14.80 11.84
N PRO A 259 -6.09 14.95 10.64
CA PRO A 259 -5.25 13.98 9.94
C PRO A 259 -3.81 13.92 10.46
N LEU A 260 -3.18 12.73 10.39
CA LEU A 260 -1.75 12.58 10.53
C LEU A 260 -1.11 12.68 9.13
N THR A 261 -0.31 13.70 8.92
CA THR A 261 0.40 13.94 7.66
C THR A 261 1.88 13.63 7.85
N LEU A 262 2.36 12.57 7.20
CA LEU A 262 3.70 12.03 7.39
C LEU A 262 4.44 11.98 6.06
N THR A 263 5.73 12.27 6.08
CA THR A 263 6.61 12.06 4.92
C THR A 263 7.82 11.25 5.36
N SER A 264 8.30 10.36 4.49
CA SER A 264 9.39 9.47 4.85
C SER A 264 10.29 9.16 3.68
N TYR A 265 11.58 9.14 3.96
CA TYR A 265 12.59 8.55 3.08
C TYR A 265 12.75 7.06 3.37
N SER A 266 12.92 6.26 2.32
CA SER A 266 13.43 4.91 2.46
C SER A 266 14.13 4.40 1.19
N PRO A 267 15.08 3.45 1.33
CA PRO A 267 15.34 2.52 0.26
C PRO A 267 14.09 1.67 0.01
N CYS A 268 13.95 1.23 -1.22
CA CYS A 268 12.86 0.37 -1.69
C CYS A 268 13.45 -0.83 -2.40
N PHE A 269 12.95 -2.03 -2.09
CA PHE A 269 13.44 -3.29 -2.64
C PHE A 269 12.29 -4.01 -3.34
N ARG A 270 12.43 -4.25 -4.65
CA ARG A 270 11.37 -4.90 -5.45
C ARG A 270 11.94 -5.99 -6.33
N LYS A 271 11.31 -7.17 -6.29
CA LYS A 271 11.67 -8.29 -7.18
C LYS A 271 11.40 -8.00 -8.65
N GLU A 272 10.46 -7.10 -8.94
CA GLU A 272 10.01 -6.76 -10.31
C GLU A 272 9.67 -8.01 -11.15
N LYS A 273 9.10 -9.05 -10.51
CA LYS A 273 8.79 -10.33 -11.12
C LYS A 273 7.72 -10.17 -12.20
N GLY A 274 8.02 -10.60 -13.42
CA GLY A 274 7.09 -10.54 -14.56
C GLY A 274 7.11 -9.21 -15.32
N ALA A 275 7.96 -8.27 -14.94
CA ALA A 275 8.14 -7.02 -15.67
C ALA A 275 9.13 -7.24 -16.83
N HIS A 276 8.64 -7.31 -18.06
CA HIS A 276 9.43 -7.46 -19.26
C HIS A 276 9.17 -6.30 -20.24
N GLY A 277 10.22 -5.84 -20.93
CA GLY A 277 10.09 -5.15 -22.21
C GLY A 277 10.15 -3.63 -22.25
N ILE A 278 10.23 -2.88 -21.13
CA ILE A 278 10.37 -1.42 -21.19
C ILE A 278 11.73 -1.02 -20.63
N GLU A 279 12.64 -0.57 -21.52
CA GLU A 279 13.96 -0.03 -21.20
C GLU A 279 14.74 -0.89 -20.16
N GLU A 280 15.07 -2.12 -20.53
CA GLU A 280 15.79 -3.08 -19.68
C GLU A 280 17.20 -2.57 -19.26
N ARG A 281 17.80 -1.67 -20.04
CA ARG A 281 19.05 -0.98 -19.71
C ARG A 281 18.74 0.31 -18.96
N GLY A 282 19.42 0.55 -17.83
CA GLY A 282 19.37 1.82 -17.12
C GLY A 282 18.63 1.74 -15.78
N ILE A 283 18.02 2.85 -15.38
CA ILE A 283 17.46 3.02 -14.02
C ILE A 283 15.95 3.16 -14.00
N TYR A 284 15.24 2.86 -15.09
CA TYR A 284 13.79 3.00 -15.14
C TYR A 284 13.06 1.95 -14.28
N ARG A 285 13.53 0.69 -14.34
CA ARG A 285 12.99 -0.45 -13.59
C ARG A 285 14.12 -1.24 -12.96
N ILE A 286 14.19 -1.18 -11.65
CA ILE A 286 15.34 -1.63 -10.86
C ILE A 286 14.89 -2.29 -9.56
N HIS A 287 15.74 -3.16 -9.00
CA HIS A 287 15.45 -3.93 -7.79
C HIS A 287 15.64 -3.14 -6.50
N GLN A 288 16.48 -2.11 -6.54
CA GLN A 288 16.76 -1.25 -5.39
C GLN A 288 16.76 0.21 -5.83
N PHE A 289 16.02 1.07 -5.13
CA PHE A 289 16.00 2.52 -5.33
C PHE A 289 15.62 3.23 -4.04
N GLU A 290 15.74 4.53 -4.01
CA GLU A 290 15.29 5.39 -2.91
C GLU A 290 14.00 6.10 -3.29
N LYS A 291 13.23 6.46 -2.26
CA LYS A 291 11.97 7.18 -2.43
C LYS A 291 11.66 8.08 -1.23
N GLN A 292 11.19 9.28 -1.50
CA GLN A 292 10.48 10.12 -0.55
C GLN A 292 8.99 9.92 -0.77
N GLU A 293 8.26 9.54 0.29
CA GLU A 293 6.84 9.21 0.26
C GLU A 293 6.02 10.18 1.09
N MET A 294 4.76 10.37 0.73
CA MET A 294 3.74 11.06 1.51
C MET A 294 2.70 10.05 1.99
N ILE A 295 2.37 10.06 3.29
CA ILE A 295 1.39 9.18 3.91
C ILE A 295 0.42 10.03 4.71
N VAL A 296 -0.89 9.75 4.56
CA VAL A 296 -1.94 10.38 5.33
C VAL A 296 -2.80 9.31 5.99
N VAL A 297 -3.06 9.51 7.29
CA VAL A 297 -4.08 8.77 8.04
C VAL A 297 -5.12 9.79 8.48
N CYS A 298 -6.37 9.64 8.02
CA CYS A 298 -7.41 10.64 8.21
C CYS A 298 -8.78 10.02 8.54
N LYS A 299 -9.75 10.89 8.81
CA LYS A 299 -11.15 10.50 8.88
C LYS A 299 -11.70 10.19 7.49
N PRO A 300 -12.74 9.33 7.39
CA PRO A 300 -13.34 8.97 6.09
C PRO A 300 -13.80 10.18 5.25
N GLU A 301 -14.40 11.17 5.90
CA GLU A 301 -14.92 12.38 5.27
C GLU A 301 -13.83 13.26 4.64
N ASP A 302 -12.60 13.19 5.14
CA ASP A 302 -11.48 14.02 4.67
C ASP A 302 -10.67 13.36 3.55
N SER A 303 -10.92 12.08 3.24
CA SER A 303 -9.99 11.29 2.44
C SER A 303 -9.89 11.74 0.98
N MET A 304 -10.98 12.23 0.37
CA MET A 304 -10.92 12.72 -1.01
C MET A 304 -10.20 14.07 -1.12
N ASP A 305 -10.38 14.95 -0.13
CA ASP A 305 -9.65 16.22 -0.07
C ASP A 305 -8.14 15.99 0.10
N TRP A 306 -7.76 14.98 0.89
CA TRP A 306 -6.35 14.60 1.03
C TRP A 306 -5.80 13.93 -0.23
N TYR A 307 -6.57 13.14 -0.93
CA TYR A 307 -6.19 12.59 -2.22
C TYR A 307 -5.80 13.71 -3.19
N ASP A 308 -6.64 14.74 -3.28
CA ASP A 308 -6.38 15.90 -4.15
C ASP A 308 -5.14 16.70 -3.74
N LYS A 309 -4.92 16.89 -2.43
CA LYS A 309 -3.73 17.57 -1.92
C LYS A 309 -2.44 16.79 -2.21
N LEU A 310 -2.49 15.47 -2.08
CA LEU A 310 -1.32 14.62 -2.26
C LEU A 310 -0.80 14.64 -3.70
N TRP A 311 -1.65 14.43 -4.69
CA TRP A 311 -1.18 14.46 -6.08
C TRP A 311 -0.72 15.87 -6.50
N LYS A 312 -1.39 16.93 -6.02
CA LYS A 312 -0.98 18.32 -6.26
C LYS A 312 0.41 18.62 -5.71
N ASN A 313 0.77 18.07 -4.56
CA ASN A 313 2.11 18.22 -3.99
C ASN A 313 3.19 17.66 -4.93
N SER A 314 2.97 16.49 -5.54
CA SER A 314 3.92 15.94 -6.52
C SER A 314 4.01 16.81 -7.76
N VAL A 315 2.89 17.28 -8.29
CA VAL A 315 2.88 18.21 -9.43
C VAL A 315 3.69 19.47 -9.10
N GLU A 316 3.45 20.08 -7.94
CA GLU A 316 4.14 21.30 -7.51
C GLU A 316 5.66 21.06 -7.36
N LEU A 317 6.06 19.92 -6.76
CA LEU A 317 7.46 19.55 -6.63
C LEU A 317 8.15 19.43 -8.01
N PHE A 318 7.56 18.67 -8.94
CA PHE A 318 8.12 18.51 -10.28
C PHE A 318 8.15 19.83 -11.06
N ARG A 319 7.10 20.64 -10.93
CA ARG A 319 7.04 21.97 -11.57
C ARG A 319 8.08 22.96 -11.01
N SER A 320 8.36 22.89 -9.70
CA SER A 320 9.42 23.69 -9.10
C SER A 320 10.82 23.35 -9.62
N MET A 321 10.99 22.10 -10.09
CA MET A 321 12.18 21.63 -10.80
C MET A 321 12.09 21.79 -12.33
N GLU A 322 11.13 22.60 -12.82
CA GLU A 322 10.95 22.96 -14.23
C GLU A 322 10.61 21.76 -15.16
N ILE A 323 10.11 20.66 -14.61
CA ILE A 323 9.73 19.47 -15.39
C ILE A 323 8.24 19.52 -15.71
N PRO A 324 7.84 19.45 -17.00
CA PRO A 324 6.44 19.30 -17.39
C PRO A 324 5.88 17.94 -16.95
N VAL A 325 4.68 17.96 -16.37
CA VAL A 325 3.99 16.76 -15.93
C VAL A 325 2.54 16.76 -16.34
N ARG A 326 1.90 15.57 -16.33
CA ARG A 326 0.45 15.41 -16.46
C ARG A 326 -0.11 14.55 -15.36
N GLN A 327 -1.37 14.76 -15.01
CA GLN A 327 -2.17 13.88 -14.18
C GLN A 327 -2.92 12.88 -15.05
N LEU A 328 -2.79 11.59 -14.71
CA LEU A 328 -3.44 10.48 -15.38
C LEU A 328 -4.30 9.73 -14.38
N GLU A 329 -5.62 9.80 -14.47
CA GLU A 329 -6.54 9.09 -13.60
C GLU A 329 -6.57 7.61 -13.98
N CYS A 330 -6.26 6.72 -13.03
CA CYS A 330 -6.23 5.29 -13.25
C CYS A 330 -7.64 4.73 -13.43
N CYS A 331 -7.84 3.89 -14.43
CA CYS A 331 -9.11 3.21 -14.67
C CYS A 331 -9.28 2.00 -13.74
N SER A 332 -10.49 1.48 -13.70
CA SER A 332 -10.90 0.41 -12.77
C SER A 332 -10.10 -0.89 -12.90
N GLY A 333 -9.67 -1.27 -14.10
CA GLY A 333 -8.86 -2.47 -14.34
C GLY A 333 -7.39 -2.32 -13.95
N ASP A 334 -6.89 -1.07 -13.93
CA ASP A 334 -5.51 -0.76 -13.51
C ASP A 334 -5.38 -0.58 -11.98
N LEU A 335 -6.51 -0.36 -11.27
CA LEU A 335 -6.48 -0.21 -9.82
C LEU A 335 -6.13 -1.52 -9.10
N ALA A 336 -5.09 -1.50 -8.27
CA ALA A 336 -4.82 -2.59 -7.33
C ALA A 336 -6.02 -2.85 -6.39
N ASP A 337 -6.10 -4.07 -5.83
CA ASP A 337 -7.29 -4.54 -5.11
C ASP A 337 -7.67 -3.72 -3.87
N LEU A 338 -6.71 -3.08 -3.23
CA LEU A 338 -6.96 -2.27 -2.03
C LEU A 338 -7.34 -0.82 -2.33
N LYS A 339 -7.14 -0.35 -3.57
CA LYS A 339 -7.34 1.05 -3.93
C LYS A 339 -8.82 1.37 -4.21
N VAL A 340 -9.27 2.47 -3.63
CA VAL A 340 -10.58 3.09 -3.93
C VAL A 340 -10.47 3.98 -5.15
N LYS A 341 -9.38 4.73 -5.25
CA LYS A 341 -9.08 5.65 -6.34
C LYS A 341 -7.57 5.84 -6.44
N SER A 342 -7.05 6.04 -7.66
CA SER A 342 -5.63 6.32 -7.89
C SER A 342 -5.45 7.21 -9.10
N CYS A 343 -4.41 8.05 -9.07
CA CYS A 343 -3.91 8.72 -10.26
C CYS A 343 -2.39 8.67 -10.27
N ASP A 344 -1.84 8.69 -11.47
CA ASP A 344 -0.41 8.79 -11.69
C ASP A 344 -0.04 10.20 -12.13
N ILE A 345 1.14 10.65 -11.70
CA ILE A 345 1.80 11.82 -12.28
C ILE A 345 2.87 11.30 -13.22
N ALA A 346 2.76 11.70 -14.47
CA ALA A 346 3.70 11.33 -15.52
C ALA A 346 4.52 12.56 -15.96
N ALA A 347 5.83 12.41 -16.06
CA ALA A 347 6.76 13.46 -16.50
C ALA A 347 7.00 13.38 -18.02
N TRP A 348 7.24 14.52 -18.63
CA TRP A 348 7.57 14.62 -20.03
C TRP A 348 8.97 14.10 -20.33
N SER A 349 9.09 13.26 -21.35
CA SER A 349 10.35 12.83 -21.95
C SER A 349 10.53 13.50 -23.32
N PRO A 350 11.41 14.50 -23.46
CA PRO A 350 11.73 15.09 -24.76
C PRO A 350 12.29 14.08 -25.75
N ARG A 351 13.07 13.10 -25.27
CA ARG A 351 13.66 12.03 -26.09
C ARG A 351 12.60 11.13 -26.73
N GLN A 352 11.63 10.70 -25.90
CA GLN A 352 10.56 9.80 -26.36
C GLN A 352 9.35 10.54 -26.92
N GLN A 353 9.27 11.87 -26.72
CA GLN A 353 8.11 12.70 -27.05
C GLN A 353 6.81 12.16 -26.46
N LYS A 354 6.90 11.63 -25.23
CA LYS A 354 5.76 11.11 -24.46
C LYS A 354 5.95 11.31 -22.96
N TYR A 355 4.88 11.17 -22.23
CA TYR A 355 4.91 11.15 -20.77
C TYR A 355 5.13 9.73 -20.25
N PHE A 356 5.84 9.60 -19.13
CA PHE A 356 6.00 8.34 -18.40
C PHE A 356 5.78 8.56 -16.90
N GLU A 357 5.26 7.54 -16.22
CA GLU A 357 4.92 7.58 -14.80
C GLU A 357 6.15 7.84 -13.92
N VAL A 358 6.02 8.82 -13.00
CA VAL A 358 7.04 9.16 -12.00
C VAL A 358 6.52 9.11 -10.56
N CYS A 359 5.21 9.27 -10.35
CA CYS A 359 4.55 9.15 -9.05
C CYS A 359 3.21 8.47 -9.20
N SER A 360 2.75 7.78 -8.15
CA SER A 360 1.41 7.21 -8.07
C SER A 360 0.77 7.57 -6.73
N CYS A 361 -0.38 8.25 -6.81
CA CYS A 361 -1.19 8.68 -5.68
C CYS A 361 -2.35 7.72 -5.47
N SER A 362 -2.58 7.26 -4.25
CA SER A 362 -3.61 6.28 -3.95
C SER A 362 -4.44 6.66 -2.72
N ASN A 363 -5.76 6.56 -2.86
CA ASN A 363 -6.70 6.50 -1.75
C ASN A 363 -7.11 5.04 -1.54
N LEU A 364 -6.81 4.47 -0.37
CA LEU A 364 -7.13 3.10 -0.02
C LEU A 364 -8.39 2.98 0.85
N GLY A 365 -9.01 4.11 1.17
CA GLY A 365 -10.17 4.12 2.08
C GLY A 365 -9.83 3.41 3.39
N ASP A 366 -10.72 2.55 3.84
CA ASP A 366 -10.52 1.74 5.05
C ASP A 366 -9.83 0.38 4.80
N ALA A 367 -9.36 0.09 3.59
CA ALA A 367 -8.86 -1.23 3.22
C ALA A 367 -7.70 -1.72 4.10
N GLN A 368 -6.67 -0.89 4.25
CA GLN A 368 -5.52 -1.19 5.10
C GLN A 368 -5.89 -1.09 6.58
N ALA A 369 -6.65 -0.07 6.96
CA ALA A 369 -7.06 0.15 8.34
C ALA A 369 -7.90 -1.03 8.87
N ARG A 370 -8.75 -1.63 8.06
CA ARG A 370 -9.53 -2.82 8.42
C ARG A 370 -8.63 -4.05 8.61
N ARG A 371 -7.66 -4.26 7.75
CA ARG A 371 -6.72 -5.39 7.86
C ARG A 371 -5.79 -5.27 9.07
N LEU A 372 -5.30 -4.04 9.32
CA LEU A 372 -4.36 -3.74 10.41
C LEU A 372 -5.05 -3.26 11.70
N ARG A 373 -6.39 -3.21 11.72
CA ARG A 373 -7.20 -2.77 12.87
C ARG A 373 -6.85 -1.35 13.36
N ILE A 374 -6.62 -0.43 12.40
CA ILE A 374 -6.34 0.97 12.66
C ILE A 374 -7.66 1.72 12.83
N ARG A 375 -7.93 2.19 14.03
CA ARG A 375 -9.18 2.85 14.42
C ARG A 375 -8.90 4.24 14.98
N PHE A 376 -9.94 5.03 15.07
CA PHE A 376 -9.91 6.28 15.85
C PHE A 376 -11.20 6.45 16.65
N LYS A 377 -11.12 7.22 17.72
CA LYS A 377 -12.30 7.69 18.46
C LYS A 377 -12.67 9.08 17.98
N ASP A 378 -13.92 9.23 17.53
CA ASP A 378 -14.46 10.55 17.19
C ASP A 378 -14.79 11.37 18.45
N GLU A 379 -15.27 12.60 18.25
CA GLU A 379 -15.64 13.53 19.31
C GLU A 379 -16.78 13.02 20.22
N ASN A 380 -17.59 12.07 19.74
CA ASN A 380 -18.65 11.42 20.49
C ASN A 380 -18.18 10.14 21.21
N GLY A 381 -16.90 9.81 21.12
CA GLY A 381 -16.31 8.58 21.67
C GLY A 381 -16.59 7.31 20.85
N LYS A 382 -17.23 7.43 19.67
CA LYS A 382 -17.51 6.31 18.78
C LYS A 382 -16.22 5.90 18.07
N THR A 383 -15.97 4.59 18.05
CA THR A 383 -14.83 4.01 17.36
C THR A 383 -15.17 3.78 15.88
N GLN A 384 -14.32 4.28 15.00
CA GLN A 384 -14.42 4.15 13.54
C GLN A 384 -13.08 3.68 12.97
N LEU A 385 -13.09 3.14 11.72
CA LEU A 385 -11.87 2.85 10.98
C LEU A 385 -11.32 4.14 10.35
N ALA A 386 -10.01 4.32 10.39
CA ALA A 386 -9.36 5.40 9.68
C ALA A 386 -9.31 5.10 8.16
N HIS A 387 -9.14 6.14 7.36
CA HIS A 387 -8.74 6.03 5.96
C HIS A 387 -7.24 6.27 5.82
N THR A 388 -6.62 5.59 4.86
CA THR A 388 -5.19 5.71 4.55
C THR A 388 -4.98 6.10 3.11
N LEU A 389 -4.01 7.00 2.89
CA LEU A 389 -3.61 7.46 1.58
C LEU A 389 -2.08 7.51 1.50
N ASN A 390 -1.58 7.34 0.30
CA ASN A 390 -0.17 7.54 0.01
C ASN A 390 0.02 8.21 -1.35
N ASN A 391 1.18 8.82 -1.52
CA ASN A 391 1.66 9.27 -2.81
C ASN A 391 3.19 9.33 -2.80
N THR A 392 3.80 8.95 -3.90
CA THR A 392 5.21 9.21 -4.12
C THR A 392 5.43 10.72 -4.23
N CYS A 393 6.23 11.28 -3.31
CA CYS A 393 6.74 12.64 -3.47
C CYS A 393 7.74 12.68 -4.62
N VAL A 394 8.79 11.85 -4.54
CA VAL A 394 9.76 11.64 -5.60
C VAL A 394 10.45 10.27 -5.45
N ALA A 395 10.69 9.60 -6.58
CA ALA A 395 11.59 8.46 -6.70
C ALA A 395 12.73 8.86 -7.67
N PRO A 396 13.94 9.15 -7.18
CA PRO A 396 15.00 9.71 -7.99
C PRO A 396 15.32 8.99 -9.29
N PRO A 397 15.28 7.65 -9.39
CA PRO A 397 15.65 7.02 -10.66
C PRO A 397 14.82 7.49 -11.85
N ARG A 398 13.48 7.45 -11.73
CA ARG A 398 12.60 7.97 -12.80
C ARG A 398 12.65 9.49 -12.89
N MET A 399 12.79 10.17 -11.75
CA MET A 399 12.98 11.61 -11.71
C MET A 399 14.25 12.04 -12.44
N LEU A 400 15.39 11.34 -12.24
CA LEU A 400 16.65 11.65 -12.92
C LEU A 400 16.53 11.48 -14.43
N ILE A 401 15.79 10.49 -14.93
CA ILE A 401 15.53 10.37 -16.37
C ILE A 401 14.83 11.63 -16.89
N ALA A 402 13.72 12.01 -16.26
CA ALA A 402 12.99 13.22 -16.64
C ALA A 402 13.85 14.47 -16.50
N PHE A 403 14.60 14.57 -15.39
CA PHE A 403 15.46 15.72 -15.12
C PHE A 403 16.55 15.89 -16.18
N LEU A 404 17.33 14.84 -16.44
CA LEU A 404 18.42 14.88 -17.40
C LEU A 404 17.92 15.19 -18.80
N GLU A 405 16.81 14.56 -19.24
CA GLU A 405 16.27 14.81 -20.56
C GLU A 405 15.70 16.24 -20.73
N ASN A 406 15.11 16.84 -19.68
CA ASN A 406 14.53 18.19 -19.77
C ASN A 406 15.56 19.30 -19.56
N HIS A 407 16.70 19.03 -18.92
CA HIS A 407 17.71 20.03 -18.57
C HIS A 407 19.02 19.91 -19.35
N LEU A 408 19.17 18.87 -20.20
CA LEU A 408 20.33 18.73 -21.09
C LEU A 408 20.35 19.91 -22.08
N GLN A 409 21.53 20.44 -22.33
CA GLN A 409 21.79 21.49 -23.30
C GLN A 409 22.49 20.92 -24.54
N ALA A 410 22.49 21.68 -25.64
CA ALA A 410 23.12 21.26 -26.92
C ALA A 410 24.63 20.97 -26.80
N ASP A 411 25.31 21.57 -25.83
CA ASP A 411 26.76 21.36 -25.55
C ASP A 411 27.01 20.19 -24.59
N GLY A 412 25.98 19.46 -24.20
CA GLY A 412 26.04 18.31 -23.28
C GLY A 412 26.05 18.69 -21.79
N THR A 413 25.99 19.98 -21.46
CA THR A 413 25.82 20.40 -20.05
C THR A 413 24.40 20.17 -19.57
N VAL A 414 24.21 20.09 -18.25
CA VAL A 414 22.88 19.95 -17.63
C VAL A 414 22.66 21.15 -16.70
N THR A 415 21.60 21.92 -16.94
CA THR A 415 21.21 23.04 -16.08
C THR A 415 20.59 22.56 -14.78
N ILE A 416 20.88 23.26 -13.67
CA ILE A 416 20.32 22.97 -12.35
C ILE A 416 19.31 24.07 -11.99
N PRO A 417 18.02 23.76 -11.85
CA PRO A 417 17.00 24.68 -11.37
C PRO A 417 17.38 25.31 -10.05
N GLU A 418 16.94 26.55 -9.85
CA GLU A 418 17.34 27.37 -8.69
C GLU A 418 17.07 26.67 -7.36
N VAL A 419 15.93 25.97 -7.25
CA VAL A 419 15.51 25.25 -6.04
C VAL A 419 16.46 24.13 -5.62
N LEU A 420 17.23 23.55 -6.55
CA LEU A 420 18.18 22.47 -6.28
C LEU A 420 19.62 22.97 -6.04
N ARG A 421 19.97 24.20 -6.44
CA ARG A 421 21.34 24.73 -6.30
C ARG A 421 21.89 24.70 -4.89
N PRO A 422 21.12 25.02 -3.83
CA PRO A 422 21.61 24.90 -2.46
C PRO A 422 22.08 23.48 -2.11
N TYR A 423 21.39 22.46 -2.58
CA TYR A 423 21.71 21.04 -2.37
C TYR A 423 22.85 20.55 -3.26
N MET A 424 23.13 21.27 -4.36
CA MET A 424 24.23 21.01 -5.29
C MET A 424 25.50 21.82 -5.00
N GLY A 425 25.57 22.47 -3.81
CA GLY A 425 26.71 23.34 -3.43
C GLY A 425 26.81 24.59 -4.27
N GLY A 426 25.69 25.15 -4.71
CA GLY A 426 25.61 26.36 -5.52
C GLY A 426 25.84 26.14 -7.01
N LYS A 427 26.06 24.90 -7.49
CA LYS A 427 26.24 24.66 -8.92
C LYS A 427 24.94 24.97 -9.68
N ALA A 428 25.05 25.83 -10.70
CA ALA A 428 23.96 26.16 -11.62
C ALA A 428 23.97 25.27 -12.89
N VAL A 429 25.11 24.65 -13.18
CA VAL A 429 25.31 23.80 -14.38
C VAL A 429 26.24 22.65 -14.03
N LEU A 430 25.94 21.46 -14.51
CA LEU A 430 26.84 20.31 -14.54
C LEU A 430 27.54 20.27 -15.91
N VAL A 431 28.83 20.00 -15.89
CA VAL A 431 29.67 19.92 -17.10
C VAL A 431 30.13 18.49 -17.28
N PRO A 432 29.89 17.85 -18.44
CA PRO A 432 30.32 16.48 -18.66
C PRO A 432 31.84 16.35 -18.66
N ASN A 433 32.34 15.21 -18.17
CA ASN A 433 33.78 14.90 -18.16
C ASN A 433 34.26 14.42 -19.53
N LYS A 434 33.36 13.80 -20.30
CA LYS A 434 33.60 13.33 -21.67
C LYS A 434 32.78 14.15 -22.65
N LYS A 435 33.43 14.64 -23.68
CA LYS A 435 32.78 15.38 -24.78
C LYS A 435 32.35 14.44 -25.88
#